data_61adc3456545cfe757a8223f47e77b90
#
_entry.id   61adc3456545cfe757a8223f47e77b90
#
_cell.length_a   1.000
_cell.length_b   1.000
_cell.length_c   1.000
_cell.angle_alpha   90.00
_cell.angle_beta   90.00
_cell.angle_gamma   90.00
#
_symmetry.space_group_name_H-M   'P 1'
#
loop_
_entity.id
_entity.type
_entity.pdbx_description
1 polymer ?
#
loop_
_entity_poly.entity_id
_entity_poly.type
_entity_poly.pdbx_seq_one_letter_code
_entity_poly.pdbx_strand_id
1 'polypeptide(L)'
;MAVSNAREAAVTKSEVPMSDRLAAAFALDKVQSALPGAVPMASRPIRRIECVDVSHTGGTSTRVGMVVFEDGQPQKSDYRTHALEGEAACNGDDYAALAEWMRRRLESGPPWADLVLIDGGRGQVSAVQRIVRESNAEGLFLLAGITKARDDMGRADRRAGNVGDRIFLPGRSNPLPLRDGSAELLFLQHIRDTAHHFVIGR
;
A
#
# COMPACT_ATOMS: atom_id res chain seq x y z
N MET A 1 53.84 23.43 -23.74
CA MET A 1 53.33 22.16 -23.22
C MET A 1 52.01 22.46 -22.54
N ALA A 2 50.92 22.15 -23.20
CA ALA A 2 49.57 22.39 -22.71
C ALA A 2 49.06 21.04 -22.13
N VAL A 3 48.80 21.03 -20.84
CA VAL A 3 48.20 19.89 -20.16
C VAL A 3 46.67 19.99 -20.32
N SER A 4 46.13 19.15 -21.16
CA SER A 4 44.70 19.01 -21.39
C SER A 4 44.10 18.31 -20.16
N ASN A 5 43.35 19.05 -19.34
CA ASN A 5 42.49 18.48 -18.31
C ASN A 5 41.20 18.01 -18.96
N ALA A 6 41.17 16.76 -19.35
CA ALA A 6 39.93 16.06 -19.66
C ALA A 6 39.18 15.81 -18.33
N ARG A 7 38.27 16.70 -17.97
CA ARG A 7 37.24 16.43 -16.98
C ARG A 7 36.29 15.39 -17.62
N GLU A 8 36.43 14.14 -17.27
CA GLU A 8 35.38 13.13 -17.43
C GLU A 8 34.14 13.62 -16.68
N ALA A 9 33.18 14.10 -17.43
CA ALA A 9 31.83 14.27 -16.92
C ALA A 9 31.29 12.87 -16.64
N ALA A 10 31.30 12.45 -15.38
CA ALA A 10 30.54 11.31 -14.92
C ALA A 10 29.08 11.59 -15.24
N VAL A 11 28.58 10.93 -16.30
CA VAL A 11 27.15 10.87 -16.59
C VAL A 11 26.55 10.09 -15.43
N THR A 12 26.04 10.79 -14.43
CA THR A 12 25.21 10.21 -13.39
C THR A 12 24.01 9.60 -14.07
N LYS A 13 23.99 8.29 -14.16
CA LYS A 13 22.85 7.51 -14.64
C LYS A 13 21.67 7.93 -13.74
N SER A 14 20.78 8.75 -14.26
CA SER A 14 19.59 9.18 -13.54
C SER A 14 18.82 7.92 -13.13
N GLU A 15 18.81 7.63 -11.84
CA GLU A 15 18.01 6.50 -11.35
C GLU A 15 16.54 6.82 -11.58
N VAL A 16 15.81 5.85 -12.14
CA VAL A 16 14.37 5.97 -12.35
C VAL A 16 13.70 6.19 -10.98
N PRO A 17 12.91 7.25 -10.80
CA PRO A 17 12.23 7.52 -9.53
C PRO A 17 11.40 6.34 -9.05
N MET A 18 11.29 6.16 -7.74
CA MET A 18 10.51 5.06 -7.16
C MET A 18 9.04 5.12 -7.59
N SER A 19 8.47 6.32 -7.74
CA SER A 19 7.12 6.55 -8.25
C SER A 19 6.88 5.95 -9.63
N ASP A 20 7.86 6.06 -10.54
CA ASP A 20 7.76 5.51 -11.88
C ASP A 20 8.01 3.99 -11.89
N ARG A 21 8.90 3.52 -11.02
CA ARG A 21 9.16 2.09 -10.84
C ARG A 21 7.92 1.36 -10.31
N LEU A 22 7.23 1.94 -9.33
CA LEU A 22 5.97 1.42 -8.81
C LEU A 22 4.89 1.45 -9.89
N ALA A 23 4.74 2.56 -10.61
CA ALA A 23 3.78 2.65 -11.71
C ALA A 23 4.00 1.55 -12.74
N ALA A 24 5.25 1.30 -13.14
CA ALA A 24 5.59 0.21 -14.05
C ALA A 24 5.26 -1.18 -13.48
N ALA A 25 5.53 -1.40 -12.18
CA ALA A 25 5.22 -2.66 -11.50
C ALA A 25 3.71 -2.95 -11.45
N PHE A 26 2.91 -1.92 -11.15
CA PHE A 26 1.45 -2.04 -11.11
C PHE A 26 0.80 -2.03 -12.52
N ALA A 27 1.47 -1.46 -13.53
CA ALA A 27 1.01 -1.45 -14.92
C ALA A 27 1.00 -2.84 -15.58
N LEU A 28 1.73 -3.80 -15.01
CA LEU A 28 1.69 -5.20 -15.44
C LEU A 28 0.33 -5.87 -15.16
N ASP A 29 -0.55 -5.20 -14.40
CA ASP A 29 -1.87 -5.71 -14.10
C ASP A 29 -2.93 -5.20 -15.08
N LYS A 30 -3.25 -6.05 -16.06
CA LYS A 30 -4.32 -5.77 -17.04
C LYS A 30 -5.74 -5.74 -16.41
N VAL A 31 -5.91 -6.22 -15.19
CA VAL A 31 -7.24 -6.33 -14.55
C VAL A 31 -7.72 -4.99 -14.01
N GLN A 32 -6.84 -4.16 -13.45
CA GLN A 32 -7.21 -2.83 -12.98
C GLN A 32 -7.47 -1.84 -14.13
N SER A 33 -6.80 -2.03 -15.27
CA SER A 33 -7.03 -1.22 -16.47
C SER A 33 -8.31 -1.59 -17.24
N ALA A 34 -8.96 -2.69 -16.91
CA ALA A 34 -10.17 -3.19 -17.58
C ALA A 34 -11.48 -2.74 -16.90
N LEU A 35 -11.43 -1.95 -15.82
CA LEU A 35 -12.64 -1.42 -15.19
C LEU A 35 -13.26 -0.34 -16.08
N PRO A 36 -14.57 -0.40 -16.39
CA PRO A 36 -15.24 0.62 -17.17
C PRO A 36 -15.10 2.00 -16.52
N GLY A 37 -14.58 2.98 -17.26
CA GLY A 37 -14.38 4.35 -16.75
C GLY A 37 -13.06 4.59 -16.03
N ALA A 38 -12.24 3.57 -15.81
CA ALA A 38 -10.90 3.76 -15.27
C ALA A 38 -10.02 4.48 -16.30
N VAL A 39 -9.66 5.72 -16.01
CA VAL A 39 -8.46 6.29 -16.64
C VAL A 39 -7.32 5.34 -16.29
N PRO A 40 -6.46 4.92 -17.26
CA PRO A 40 -5.35 4.03 -16.97
C PRO A 40 -4.44 4.66 -15.91
N MET A 41 -4.72 4.38 -14.63
CA MET A 41 -3.90 4.86 -13.50
C MET A 41 -2.47 4.30 -13.58
N ALA A 42 -2.32 3.17 -14.27
CA ALA A 42 -1.06 2.47 -14.51
C ALA A 42 0.00 3.26 -15.30
N SER A 43 -0.35 4.36 -15.93
CA SER A 43 0.60 5.24 -16.64
C SER A 43 1.02 6.47 -15.83
N ARG A 44 0.43 6.66 -14.64
CA ARG A 44 0.74 7.82 -13.77
C ARG A 44 1.75 7.40 -12.70
N PRO A 45 2.75 8.26 -12.41
CA PRO A 45 3.66 8.03 -11.28
C PRO A 45 2.88 7.81 -9.98
N ILE A 46 3.27 6.80 -9.20
CA ILE A 46 2.71 6.56 -7.86
C ILE A 46 3.52 7.38 -6.86
N ARG A 47 3.09 8.60 -6.62
CA ARG A 47 3.79 9.56 -5.74
C ARG A 47 3.27 9.52 -4.33
N ARG A 48 1.92 9.57 -4.17
CA ARG A 48 1.27 9.56 -2.85
C ARG A 48 0.73 8.18 -2.54
N ILE A 49 1.23 7.60 -1.45
CA ILE A 49 0.84 6.28 -0.96
C ILE A 49 0.26 6.45 0.44
N GLU A 50 -0.95 5.97 0.65
CA GLU A 50 -1.57 5.85 1.98
C GLU A 50 -1.54 4.38 2.38
N CYS A 51 -0.86 4.05 3.50
CA CYS A 51 -0.83 2.69 4.01
C CYS A 51 -1.58 2.59 5.33
N VAL A 52 -2.38 1.55 5.47
CA VAL A 52 -3.33 1.37 6.56
C VAL A 52 -3.12 0.04 7.24
N ASP A 53 -3.08 0.08 8.57
CA ASP A 53 -3.05 -1.10 9.43
C ASP A 53 -4.10 -1.00 10.55
N VAL A 54 -4.58 -2.15 11.00
CA VAL A 54 -5.56 -2.29 12.08
C VAL A 54 -4.90 -2.88 13.32
N SER A 55 -5.13 -2.28 14.46
CA SER A 55 -4.64 -2.78 15.75
C SER A 55 -5.77 -2.91 16.75
N HIS A 56 -5.73 -4.01 17.51
CA HIS A 56 -6.65 -4.29 18.60
C HIS A 56 -5.94 -4.16 19.94
N THR A 57 -6.39 -3.24 20.78
CA THR A 57 -5.82 -3.02 22.12
C THR A 57 -6.75 -3.59 23.17
N GLY A 58 -6.28 -4.62 23.90
CA GLY A 58 -6.99 -5.17 25.08
C GLY A 58 -8.36 -5.77 24.80
N GLY A 59 -8.68 -6.15 23.55
CA GLY A 59 -9.96 -6.82 23.21
C GLY A 59 -11.19 -5.91 23.11
N THR A 60 -11.08 -4.62 23.42
CA THR A 60 -12.22 -3.69 23.47
C THR A 60 -12.08 -2.45 22.62
N SER A 61 -10.91 -2.20 22.05
CA SER A 61 -10.65 -0.99 21.27
C SER A 61 -9.92 -1.35 19.98
N THR A 62 -10.57 -1.11 18.86
CA THR A 62 -9.98 -1.26 17.53
C THR A 62 -9.55 0.12 17.03
N ARG A 63 -8.32 0.20 16.55
CA ARG A 63 -7.76 1.41 15.94
C ARG A 63 -7.26 1.12 14.54
N VAL A 64 -7.48 2.06 13.65
CA VAL A 64 -6.92 2.03 12.30
C VAL A 64 -5.91 3.15 12.20
N GLY A 65 -4.66 2.80 11.91
CA GLY A 65 -3.58 3.75 11.66
C GLY A 65 -3.33 3.92 10.18
N MET A 66 -3.20 5.15 9.73
CA MET A 66 -2.85 5.50 8.36
C MET A 66 -1.56 6.30 8.35
N VAL A 67 -0.59 5.84 7.59
CA VAL A 67 0.63 6.57 7.27
C VAL A 67 0.62 7.01 5.81
N VAL A 68 1.30 8.11 5.53
CA VAL A 68 1.37 8.70 4.20
C VAL A 68 2.83 8.85 3.77
N PHE A 69 3.12 8.43 2.56
CA PHE A 69 4.39 8.67 1.88
C PHE A 69 4.13 9.48 0.62
N GLU A 70 4.95 10.47 0.38
CA GLU A 70 4.89 11.31 -0.81
C GLU A 70 6.29 11.43 -1.42
N ASP A 71 6.40 11.15 -2.72
CA ASP A 71 7.68 11.09 -3.45
C ASP A 71 8.76 10.25 -2.74
N GLY A 72 8.35 9.13 -2.16
CA GLY A 72 9.25 8.21 -1.46
C GLY A 72 9.59 8.59 -0.02
N GLN A 73 9.06 9.70 0.51
CA GLN A 73 9.35 10.20 1.85
C GLN A 73 8.13 10.16 2.76
N PRO A 74 8.28 9.87 4.06
CA PRO A 74 7.18 9.88 5.01
C PRO A 74 6.63 11.29 5.25
N GLN A 75 5.34 11.50 4.98
CA GLN A 75 4.61 12.74 5.24
C GLN A 75 3.88 12.67 6.58
N LYS A 76 4.62 12.86 7.66
CA LYS A 76 4.13 12.63 9.04
C LYS A 76 2.98 13.56 9.45
N SER A 77 2.87 14.76 8.85
CA SER A 77 1.75 15.68 9.08
C SER A 77 0.39 15.10 8.67
N ASP A 78 0.41 14.14 7.73
CA ASP A 78 -0.77 13.50 7.17
C ASP A 78 -1.10 12.15 7.82
N TYR A 79 -0.30 11.70 8.78
CA TYR A 79 -0.59 10.48 9.54
C TYR A 79 -1.85 10.66 10.36
N ARG A 80 -2.73 9.66 10.34
CA ARG A 80 -4.00 9.68 11.07
C ARG A 80 -4.21 8.38 11.84
N THR A 81 -4.85 8.50 12.98
CA THR A 81 -5.35 7.35 13.74
C THR A 81 -6.85 7.54 13.96
N HIS A 82 -7.61 6.52 13.66
CA HIS A 82 -9.05 6.50 13.89
C HIS A 82 -9.37 5.44 14.93
N ALA A 83 -9.93 5.85 16.06
CA ALA A 83 -10.58 4.92 16.98
C ALA A 83 -11.93 4.53 16.36
N LEU A 84 -12.25 3.26 16.41
CA LEU A 84 -13.55 2.73 16.01
C LEU A 84 -14.40 2.51 17.25
N GLU A 85 -15.68 2.79 17.12
CA GLU A 85 -16.68 2.63 18.17
C GLU A 85 -17.79 1.68 17.70
N GLY A 86 -18.55 1.11 18.63
CA GLY A 86 -19.67 0.24 18.30
C GLY A 86 -19.26 -1.17 17.86
N GLU A 87 -20.08 -1.79 17.02
CA GLU A 87 -19.89 -3.20 16.58
C GLU A 87 -18.58 -3.44 15.85
N ALA A 88 -18.08 -2.46 15.08
CA ALA A 88 -16.80 -2.55 14.40
C ALA A 88 -15.60 -2.59 15.36
N ALA A 89 -15.77 -2.09 16.58
CA ALA A 89 -14.73 -2.09 17.62
C ALA A 89 -14.73 -3.37 18.46
N CYS A 90 -15.88 -4.06 18.58
CA CYS A 90 -16.09 -5.04 19.62
C CYS A 90 -15.70 -6.48 19.27
N ASN A 91 -15.50 -6.81 17.99
CA ASN A 91 -15.38 -8.21 17.55
C ASN A 91 -14.02 -8.59 16.96
N GLY A 92 -13.01 -7.71 16.99
CA GLY A 92 -11.72 -7.98 16.36
C GLY A 92 -11.85 -8.19 14.83
N ASP A 93 -12.87 -7.59 14.21
CA ASP A 93 -13.16 -7.74 12.79
C ASP A 93 -12.41 -6.68 11.98
N ASP A 94 -11.23 -7.04 11.50
CA ASP A 94 -10.41 -6.21 10.62
C ASP A 94 -11.16 -5.78 9.35
N TYR A 95 -12.06 -6.63 8.83
CA TYR A 95 -12.82 -6.34 7.62
C TYR A 95 -13.80 -5.18 7.84
N ALA A 96 -14.53 -5.22 8.94
CA ALA A 96 -15.44 -4.16 9.34
C ALA A 96 -14.68 -2.87 9.65
N ALA A 97 -13.54 -2.97 10.34
CA ALA A 97 -12.68 -1.85 10.67
C ALA A 97 -12.16 -1.13 9.42
N LEU A 98 -11.63 -1.88 8.46
CA LEU A 98 -11.12 -1.33 7.20
C LEU A 98 -12.24 -0.77 6.32
N ALA A 99 -13.42 -1.40 6.31
CA ALA A 99 -14.58 -0.90 5.58
C ALA A 99 -15.04 0.46 6.14
N GLU A 100 -15.13 0.59 7.45
CA GLU A 100 -15.49 1.85 8.11
C GLU A 100 -14.44 2.94 7.90
N TRP A 101 -13.16 2.58 8.01
CA TRP A 101 -12.07 3.49 7.69
C TRP A 101 -12.18 4.02 6.25
N MET A 102 -12.45 3.15 5.28
CA MET A 102 -12.56 3.56 3.88
C MET A 102 -13.74 4.52 3.65
N ARG A 103 -14.90 4.30 4.29
CA ARG A 103 -16.03 5.25 4.19
C ARG A 103 -15.60 6.63 4.66
N ARG A 104 -15.00 6.73 5.85
CA ARG A 104 -14.50 8.00 6.40
C ARG A 104 -13.42 8.64 5.52
N ARG A 105 -12.54 7.81 4.93
CA ARG A 105 -11.52 8.32 4.03
C ARG A 105 -12.13 8.94 2.77
N LEU A 106 -13.14 8.32 2.19
CA LEU A 106 -13.86 8.86 1.04
C LEU A 106 -14.63 10.13 1.39
N GLU A 107 -15.25 10.20 2.55
CA GLU A 107 -15.94 11.40 3.06
C GLU A 107 -14.98 12.58 3.28
N SER A 108 -13.73 12.31 3.67
CA SER A 108 -12.75 13.37 3.90
C SER A 108 -12.28 14.10 2.63
N GLY A 109 -12.53 13.52 1.46
CA GLY A 109 -12.20 14.13 0.17
C GLY A 109 -10.68 14.13 -0.16
N PRO A 110 -10.30 14.90 -1.20
CA PRO A 110 -8.90 15.01 -1.64
C PRO A 110 -8.02 15.70 -0.58
N PRO A 111 -6.68 15.54 -0.69
CA PRO A 111 -5.98 14.88 -1.80
C PRO A 111 -6.14 13.36 -1.78
N TRP A 112 -6.31 12.75 -2.97
CA TRP A 112 -6.36 11.30 -3.11
C TRP A 112 -4.96 10.72 -3.18
N ALA A 113 -4.78 9.54 -2.60
CA ALA A 113 -3.58 8.72 -2.85
C ALA A 113 -3.53 8.28 -4.33
N ASP A 114 -2.33 8.04 -4.85
CA ASP A 114 -2.19 7.27 -6.09
C ASP A 114 -2.34 5.76 -5.80
N LEU A 115 -1.91 5.33 -4.59
CA LEU A 115 -2.04 3.96 -4.10
C LEU A 115 -2.50 3.94 -2.65
N VAL A 116 -3.58 3.21 -2.38
CA VAL A 116 -3.98 2.79 -1.03
C VAL A 116 -3.46 1.38 -0.80
N LEU A 117 -2.60 1.21 0.19
CA LEU A 117 -1.98 -0.05 0.57
C LEU A 117 -2.57 -0.52 1.90
N ILE A 118 -3.12 -1.72 1.95
CA ILE A 118 -3.67 -2.33 3.15
C ILE A 118 -2.65 -3.30 3.73
N ASP A 119 -2.28 -3.19 5.01
CA ASP A 119 -1.55 -4.26 5.69
C ASP A 119 -2.48 -5.43 5.90
N GLY A 120 -2.54 -6.28 4.91
CA GLY A 120 -3.49 -7.38 4.89
C GLY A 120 -3.60 -8.12 3.56
N GLY A 121 -4.27 -9.25 3.63
CA GLY A 121 -4.45 -10.15 2.51
C GLY A 121 -5.68 -9.85 1.65
N ARG A 122 -5.95 -10.76 0.71
CA ARG A 122 -7.02 -10.65 -0.28
C ARG A 122 -8.41 -10.36 0.31
N GLY A 123 -8.73 -10.94 1.46
CA GLY A 123 -10.03 -10.74 2.10
C GLY A 123 -10.24 -9.29 2.53
N GLN A 124 -9.23 -8.70 3.17
CA GLN A 124 -9.23 -7.31 3.62
C GLN A 124 -9.29 -6.33 2.43
N VAL A 125 -8.50 -6.59 1.37
CA VAL A 125 -8.58 -5.82 0.11
C VAL A 125 -9.97 -5.89 -0.49
N SER A 126 -10.61 -7.07 -0.51
CA SER A 126 -11.96 -7.24 -1.05
C SER A 126 -13.02 -6.49 -0.23
N ALA A 127 -12.88 -6.44 1.09
CA ALA A 127 -13.77 -5.67 1.95
C ALA A 127 -13.70 -4.16 1.66
N VAL A 128 -12.47 -3.63 1.53
CA VAL A 128 -12.24 -2.23 1.17
C VAL A 128 -12.76 -1.94 -0.25
N GLN A 129 -12.47 -2.82 -1.22
CA GLN A 129 -12.95 -2.65 -2.60
C GLN A 129 -14.48 -2.59 -2.70
N ARG A 130 -15.19 -3.37 -1.88
CA ARG A 130 -16.65 -3.30 -1.83
C ARG A 130 -17.12 -1.88 -1.49
N ILE A 131 -16.55 -1.25 -0.48
CA ILE A 131 -16.90 0.13 -0.10
C ILE A 131 -16.57 1.12 -1.22
N VAL A 132 -15.42 0.98 -1.87
CA VAL A 132 -15.05 1.84 -3.01
C VAL A 132 -16.09 1.75 -4.13
N ARG A 133 -16.60 0.55 -4.44
CA ARG A 133 -17.65 0.34 -5.44
C ARG A 133 -19.01 0.90 -5.00
N GLU A 134 -19.42 0.60 -3.77
CA GLU A 134 -20.68 1.12 -3.20
C GLU A 134 -20.73 2.65 -3.19
N SER A 135 -19.55 3.29 -3.07
CA SER A 135 -19.41 4.75 -3.06
C SER A 135 -19.14 5.35 -4.45
N ASN A 136 -19.15 4.57 -5.53
CA ASN A 136 -18.79 4.99 -6.89
C ASN A 136 -17.41 5.70 -6.95
N ALA A 137 -16.46 5.27 -6.13
CA ALA A 137 -15.13 5.86 -6.00
C ALA A 137 -14.05 5.09 -6.78
N GLU A 138 -14.46 4.18 -7.68
CA GLU A 138 -13.56 3.42 -8.53
C GLU A 138 -12.75 4.34 -9.42
N GLY A 139 -11.45 4.08 -9.53
CA GLY A 139 -10.54 4.89 -10.34
C GLY A 139 -9.96 6.13 -9.65
N LEU A 140 -10.32 6.44 -8.40
CA LEU A 140 -9.70 7.54 -7.64
C LEU A 140 -8.26 7.20 -7.25
N PHE A 141 -7.98 5.94 -6.96
CA PHE A 141 -6.68 5.42 -6.55
C PHE A 141 -6.54 3.95 -6.92
N LEU A 142 -5.30 3.47 -6.96
CA LEU A 142 -5.02 2.03 -6.97
C LEU A 142 -5.24 1.47 -5.56
N LEU A 143 -5.73 0.23 -5.47
CA LEU A 143 -5.89 -0.49 -4.21
C LEU A 143 -5.04 -1.75 -4.23
N ALA A 144 -4.28 -1.99 -3.18
CA ALA A 144 -3.51 -3.21 -3.00
C ALA A 144 -3.44 -3.62 -1.53
N GLY A 145 -3.19 -4.90 -1.29
CA GLY A 145 -2.83 -5.42 0.01
C GLY A 145 -1.40 -5.92 0.02
N ILE A 146 -0.74 -5.81 1.16
CA ILE A 146 0.58 -6.38 1.40
C ILE A 146 0.51 -7.30 2.62
N THR A 147 1.03 -8.51 2.51
CA THR A 147 1.05 -9.46 3.62
C THR A 147 2.32 -10.28 3.61
N LYS A 148 2.79 -10.63 4.79
CA LYS A 148 3.92 -11.56 4.93
C LYS A 148 3.59 -12.89 4.28
N ALA A 149 4.55 -13.43 3.53
CA ALA A 149 4.40 -14.79 3.04
C ALA A 149 4.26 -15.74 4.23
N ARG A 150 3.25 -16.61 4.15
CA ARG A 150 3.03 -17.66 5.14
C ARG A 150 3.41 -18.99 4.51
N ASP A 151 3.95 -19.91 5.33
CA ASP A 151 4.16 -21.29 4.93
C ASP A 151 2.80 -21.99 4.63
N ASP A 152 2.84 -23.21 4.08
CA ASP A 152 1.66 -24.01 3.77
C ASP A 152 0.79 -24.32 5.01
N MET A 153 1.32 -24.09 6.21
CA MET A 153 0.62 -24.23 7.50
C MET A 153 0.12 -22.89 8.05
N GLY A 154 0.21 -21.80 7.28
CA GLY A 154 -0.26 -20.47 7.67
C GLY A 154 0.62 -19.74 8.69
N ARG A 155 1.82 -20.24 9.00
CA ARG A 155 2.79 -19.61 9.89
C ARG A 155 3.72 -18.70 9.09
N ALA A 156 4.19 -17.59 9.70
CA ALA A 156 5.23 -16.79 9.08
C ALA A 156 6.48 -17.68 8.89
N ASP A 157 6.85 -17.96 7.66
CA ASP A 157 7.97 -18.82 7.36
C ASP A 157 9.29 -18.12 7.71
N ARG A 158 9.76 -18.38 8.94
CA ARG A 158 11.04 -17.87 9.43
C ARG A 158 12.22 -18.67 8.92
N ARG A 159 12.02 -19.85 8.32
CA ARG A 159 13.09 -20.76 7.87
C ARG A 159 13.45 -20.60 6.40
N ALA A 160 12.52 -20.14 5.58
CA ALA A 160 12.75 -19.97 4.14
C ALA A 160 13.54 -18.70 3.79
N GLY A 161 14.29 -18.13 4.74
CA GLY A 161 15.15 -16.97 4.52
C GLY A 161 14.48 -15.92 3.63
N ASN A 162 13.77 -14.95 4.18
CA ASN A 162 13.15 -13.85 3.44
C ASN A 162 12.25 -14.28 2.29
N VAL A 163 11.25 -15.13 2.53
CA VAL A 163 10.14 -15.24 1.59
C VAL A 163 9.46 -13.89 1.59
N GLY A 164 9.63 -13.16 0.48
CA GLY A 164 9.20 -11.78 0.34
C GLY A 164 7.71 -11.62 0.57
N ASP A 165 7.34 -10.49 1.09
CA ASP A 165 5.92 -10.11 1.20
C ASP A 165 5.24 -10.22 -0.16
N ARG A 166 3.94 -10.45 -0.14
CA ARG A 166 3.13 -10.60 -1.35
C ARG A 166 2.16 -9.45 -1.49
N ILE A 167 2.09 -8.91 -2.68
CA ILE A 167 1.15 -7.83 -3.03
C ILE A 167 -0.07 -8.44 -3.70
N PHE A 168 -1.25 -8.16 -3.15
CA PHE A 168 -2.53 -8.62 -3.69
C PHE A 168 -3.31 -7.46 -4.25
N LEU A 169 -3.87 -7.66 -5.43
CA LEU A 169 -4.72 -6.69 -6.11
C LEU A 169 -6.18 -7.15 -6.11
N PRO A 170 -7.14 -6.23 -6.13
CA PRO A 170 -8.54 -6.57 -6.22
C PRO A 170 -8.85 -7.46 -7.42
N GLY A 171 -9.67 -8.49 -7.21
CA GLY A 171 -10.10 -9.39 -8.27
C GLY A 171 -9.05 -10.39 -8.77
N ARG A 172 -7.82 -10.38 -8.22
CA ARG A 172 -6.78 -11.36 -8.58
C ARG A 172 -6.61 -12.45 -7.54
N SER A 173 -6.50 -13.68 -8.04
CA SER A 173 -6.17 -14.84 -7.19
C SER A 173 -4.67 -14.91 -6.87
N ASN A 174 -3.82 -14.56 -7.84
CA ASN A 174 -2.37 -14.60 -7.70
C ASN A 174 -1.82 -13.22 -7.28
N PRO A 175 -0.78 -13.17 -6.45
CA PRO A 175 -0.11 -11.93 -6.09
C PRO A 175 0.54 -11.29 -7.33
N LEU A 176 0.80 -9.99 -7.23
CA LEU A 176 1.60 -9.26 -8.19
C LEU A 176 3.01 -9.85 -8.22
N PRO A 177 3.59 -10.17 -9.41
CA PRO A 177 4.88 -10.83 -9.51
C PRO A 177 6.05 -9.87 -9.28
N LEU A 178 6.13 -9.30 -8.07
CA LEU A 178 7.30 -8.55 -7.65
C LEU A 178 8.41 -9.52 -7.22
N ARG A 179 9.61 -9.25 -7.70
CA ARG A 179 10.77 -10.08 -7.37
C ARG A 179 11.18 -9.81 -5.92
N ASP A 180 11.47 -10.89 -5.17
CA ASP A 180 12.00 -10.80 -3.82
C ASP A 180 13.29 -9.95 -3.79
N GLY A 181 13.36 -9.02 -2.83
CA GLY A 181 14.47 -8.08 -2.70
C GLY A 181 14.50 -6.96 -3.76
N SER A 182 13.51 -6.87 -4.63
CA SER A 182 13.41 -5.70 -5.53
C SER A 182 13.20 -4.42 -4.73
N ALA A 183 13.68 -3.29 -5.25
CA ALA A 183 13.57 -2.01 -4.55
C ALA A 183 12.10 -1.61 -4.34
N GLU A 184 11.22 -1.96 -5.27
CA GLU A 184 9.78 -1.71 -5.18
C GLU A 184 9.16 -2.49 -4.01
N LEU A 185 9.47 -3.77 -3.89
CA LEU A 185 8.95 -4.61 -2.81
C LEU A 185 9.51 -4.18 -1.46
N LEU A 186 10.81 -3.92 -1.36
CA LEU A 186 11.45 -3.43 -0.14
C LEU A 186 10.86 -2.07 0.31
N PHE A 187 10.55 -1.19 -0.63
CA PHE A 187 9.92 0.08 -0.33
C PHE A 187 8.49 -0.10 0.21
N LEU A 188 7.68 -0.95 -0.42
CA LEU A 188 6.33 -1.26 0.06
C LEU A 188 6.35 -1.94 1.44
N GLN A 189 7.33 -2.82 1.69
CA GLN A 189 7.57 -3.42 3.00
C GLN A 189 7.88 -2.34 4.06
N HIS A 190 8.76 -1.40 3.73
CA HIS A 190 9.10 -0.28 4.62
C HIS A 190 7.86 0.56 4.98
N ILE A 191 7.00 0.86 4.00
CA ILE A 191 5.75 1.60 4.22
C ILE A 191 4.83 0.81 5.16
N ARG A 192 4.63 -0.50 4.90
CA ARG A 192 3.84 -1.38 5.76
C ARG A 192 4.36 -1.41 7.19
N ASP A 193 5.66 -1.63 7.37
CA ASP A 193 6.27 -1.69 8.70
C ASP A 193 6.11 -0.36 9.44
N THR A 194 6.16 0.77 8.71
CA THR A 194 5.90 2.10 9.26
C THR A 194 4.45 2.22 9.75
N ALA A 195 3.47 1.74 8.98
CA ALA A 195 2.06 1.76 9.37
C ALA A 195 1.83 0.90 10.62
N HIS A 196 2.38 -0.31 10.63
CA HIS A 196 2.30 -1.23 11.74
C HIS A 196 2.86 -0.61 13.04
N HIS A 197 4.08 -0.09 13.01
CA HIS A 197 4.67 0.57 14.17
C HIS A 197 3.88 1.81 14.61
N PHE A 198 3.31 2.55 13.66
CA PHE A 198 2.53 3.74 13.97
C PHE A 198 1.24 3.41 14.73
N VAL A 199 0.51 2.37 14.33
CA VAL A 199 -0.78 2.02 14.95
C VAL A 199 -0.61 1.38 16.32
N ILE A 200 0.43 0.55 16.54
CA ILE A 200 0.69 -0.11 17.82
C ILE A 200 1.39 0.81 18.84
N GLY A 201 2.10 1.84 18.41
CA GLY A 201 2.81 2.80 19.26
C GLY A 201 1.95 3.96 19.78
N ARG A 202 0.66 3.96 19.50
CA ARG A 202 -0.34 4.95 19.89
C ARG A 202 -1.41 4.31 20.75
#